data_1f9769dcf9a3ea769b0f2063c1189dd1
#
_entry.id   1f9769dcf9a3ea769b0f2063c1189dd1
#
_cell.length_a   1.000
_cell.length_b   1.000
_cell.length_c   1.000
_cell.angle_alpha   90.00
_cell.angle_beta   90.00
_cell.angle_gamma   90.00
#
_symmetry.space_group_name_H-M   'P 1'
#
loop_
_entity.id
_entity.type
_entity.pdbx_description
1 polymer ?
#
loop_
_entity_poly.entity_id
_entity_poly.type
_entity_poly.pdbx_seq_one_letter_code
_entity_poly.pdbx_strand_id
1 'polypeptide(L)'
;MIGSFRFSTGCLPVSERATAVRELRERGILPVEPLPDRALRVQITKWSLPGAGILSGRLCGLRQEGTRQAAADDLFLGLNLAGRSTALQRQREIMIDHGDAVFLSCAEGPFTITRPTPVRFIGLRVPRRTLAPLVAGLDGPVMRVIPSETDGLKLLAKYIGALVDSQALVSTEVSRLVAAHLHDLIALS
;
A
#
# COMPACT_ATOMS: atom_id res chain seq x y z
N MET A 1 2.56 14.14 14.36
CA MET A 1 4.01 13.96 14.09
C MET A 1 4.16 13.34 12.72
N ILE A 2 4.91 13.99 11.84
CA ILE A 2 5.32 13.44 10.56
C ILE A 2 6.52 12.55 10.86
N GLY A 3 6.42 11.27 10.56
CA GLY A 3 7.46 10.32 10.81
C GLY A 3 7.67 9.39 9.62
N SER A 4 8.92 9.13 9.28
CA SER A 4 9.25 7.99 8.43
C SER A 4 9.70 6.82 9.30
N PHE A 5 9.27 5.63 8.93
CA PHE A 5 9.69 4.38 9.56
C PHE A 5 10.28 3.47 8.49
N ARG A 6 11.46 2.93 8.73
CA ARG A 6 12.12 1.97 7.84
C ARG A 6 12.28 0.63 8.54
N PHE A 7 12.08 -0.44 7.80
CA PHE A 7 12.26 -1.81 8.28
C PHE A 7 12.82 -2.70 7.17
N SER A 8 13.72 -3.61 7.56
CA SER A 8 14.29 -4.60 6.65
C SER A 8 14.56 -5.91 7.39
N THR A 9 14.16 -7.03 6.78
CA THR A 9 14.55 -8.37 7.24
C THR A 9 15.94 -8.77 6.77
N GLY A 10 16.63 -7.95 5.99
CA GLY A 10 17.94 -8.28 5.41
C GLY A 10 19.02 -8.52 6.44
N CYS A 11 18.98 -7.81 7.58
CA CYS A 11 19.93 -7.93 8.67
C CYS A 11 19.50 -8.94 9.76
N LEU A 12 18.35 -9.61 9.59
CA LEU A 12 17.81 -10.55 10.59
C LEU A 12 18.09 -11.99 10.20
N PRO A 13 18.43 -12.86 11.17
CA PRO A 13 18.42 -14.30 10.98
C PRO A 13 17.09 -14.80 10.42
N VAL A 14 17.10 -15.86 9.62
CA VAL A 14 15.88 -16.38 8.98
C VAL A 14 14.81 -16.75 10.02
N SER A 15 15.23 -17.33 11.15
CA SER A 15 14.36 -17.74 12.26
C SER A 15 13.60 -16.58 12.92
N GLU A 16 14.14 -15.37 12.89
CA GLU A 16 13.55 -14.21 13.57
C GLU A 16 12.62 -13.39 12.64
N ARG A 17 12.73 -13.56 11.32
CA ARG A 17 12.01 -12.74 10.34
C ARG A 17 10.50 -12.81 10.50
N ALA A 18 9.96 -13.99 10.76
CA ALA A 18 8.52 -14.19 10.91
C ALA A 18 7.96 -13.42 12.12
N THR A 19 8.65 -13.45 13.25
CA THR A 19 8.26 -12.68 14.44
C THR A 19 8.36 -11.18 14.17
N ALA A 20 9.48 -10.73 13.64
CA ALA A 20 9.71 -9.31 13.37
C ALA A 20 8.69 -8.69 12.39
N VAL A 21 8.23 -9.43 11.37
CA VAL A 21 7.22 -8.92 10.44
C VAL A 21 5.82 -8.86 11.05
N ARG A 22 5.47 -9.73 12.00
CA ARG A 22 4.20 -9.67 12.71
C ARG A 22 4.09 -8.43 13.59
N GLU A 23 5.20 -7.98 14.18
CA GLU A 23 5.27 -6.77 15.00
C GLU A 23 5.05 -5.48 14.19
N LEU A 24 5.14 -5.53 12.85
CA LEU A 24 4.85 -4.36 11.99
C LEU A 24 3.40 -3.86 12.13
N ARG A 25 2.48 -4.69 12.62
CA ARG A 25 1.11 -4.29 12.95
C ARG A 25 1.08 -3.13 13.95
N GLU A 26 1.95 -3.13 14.96
CA GLU A 26 2.04 -2.08 15.96
C GLU A 26 2.47 -0.74 15.37
N ARG A 27 3.11 -0.76 14.20
CA ARG A 27 3.49 0.42 13.42
C ARG A 27 2.41 0.88 12.43
N GLY A 28 1.19 0.32 12.54
CA GLY A 28 0.06 0.64 11.64
C GLY A 28 0.30 0.19 10.19
N ILE A 29 1.03 -0.90 10.01
CA ILE A 29 1.14 -1.65 8.75
C ILE A 29 0.14 -2.79 8.82
N LEU A 30 -0.48 -3.12 7.68
CA LEU A 30 -1.41 -4.26 7.62
C LEU A 30 -0.74 -5.52 8.18
N PRO A 31 -1.46 -6.35 8.95
CA PRO A 31 -0.96 -7.63 9.44
C PRO A 31 -0.28 -8.43 8.33
N VAL A 32 0.87 -8.99 8.65
CA VAL A 32 1.72 -9.75 7.72
C VAL A 32 1.87 -11.18 8.21
N GLU A 33 1.52 -12.15 7.35
CA GLU A 33 1.76 -13.57 7.60
C GLU A 33 2.72 -14.12 6.57
N PRO A 34 3.81 -14.79 6.99
CA PRO A 34 4.71 -15.51 6.10
C PRO A 34 3.98 -16.62 5.36
N LEU A 35 4.30 -16.82 4.09
CA LEU A 35 3.83 -17.97 3.33
C LEU A 35 4.71 -19.18 3.63
N PRO A 36 4.13 -20.39 3.80
CA PRO A 36 4.90 -21.61 3.95
C PRO A 36 5.78 -21.84 2.71
N ASP A 37 6.97 -22.41 2.92
CA ASP A 37 7.93 -22.79 1.88
C ASP A 37 8.37 -21.65 0.94
N ARG A 38 8.24 -20.40 1.40
CA ARG A 38 8.68 -19.21 0.66
C ARG A 38 9.68 -18.39 1.46
N ALA A 39 10.69 -17.88 0.76
CA ALA A 39 11.68 -16.99 1.37
C ALA A 39 11.03 -15.66 1.77
N LEU A 40 10.86 -15.44 3.07
CA LEU A 40 10.32 -14.18 3.60
C LEU A 40 11.37 -13.07 3.49
N ARG A 41 11.05 -12.04 2.72
CA ARG A 41 11.85 -10.83 2.60
C ARG A 41 10.95 -9.60 2.64
N VAL A 42 11.28 -8.67 3.52
CA VAL A 42 10.58 -7.39 3.71
C VAL A 42 11.61 -6.28 3.77
N GLN A 43 11.47 -5.30 2.91
CA GLN A 43 12.18 -4.04 2.96
C GLN A 43 11.19 -2.93 2.65
N ILE A 44 10.84 -2.13 3.64
CA ILE A 44 9.79 -1.12 3.52
C ILE A 44 10.21 0.21 4.14
N THR A 45 9.64 1.27 3.60
CA THR A 45 9.62 2.60 4.21
C THR A 45 8.17 3.07 4.25
N LYS A 46 7.75 3.54 5.41
CA LYS A 46 6.42 4.11 5.66
C LYS A 46 6.56 5.59 5.95
N TRP A 47 5.69 6.40 5.37
CA TRP A 47 5.52 7.81 5.71
C TRP A 47 4.08 8.03 6.16
N SER A 48 3.93 8.74 7.27
CA SER A 48 2.64 9.17 7.79
C SER A 48 2.46 10.65 7.48
N LEU A 49 1.46 10.96 6.67
CA LEU A 49 1.09 12.30 6.26
C LEU A 49 -0.25 12.69 6.88
N PRO A 50 -0.58 13.97 6.99
CA PRO A 50 -1.92 14.42 7.37
C PRO A 50 -2.97 13.93 6.36
N GLY A 51 -3.84 13.00 6.77
CA GLY A 51 -4.88 12.43 5.91
C GLY A 51 -4.40 11.45 4.83
N ALA A 52 -3.15 10.97 4.88
CA ALA A 52 -2.66 9.93 3.99
C ALA A 52 -1.50 9.14 4.62
N GLY A 53 -1.30 7.92 4.16
CA GLY A 53 -0.13 7.12 4.46
C GLY A 53 0.49 6.57 3.18
N ILE A 54 1.80 6.57 3.09
CA ILE A 54 2.56 5.96 2.00
C ILE A 54 3.36 4.80 2.57
N LEU A 55 3.29 3.66 1.94
CA LEU A 55 4.15 2.50 2.19
C LEU A 55 4.83 2.11 0.88
N SER A 56 6.14 2.14 0.82
CA SER A 56 6.89 1.73 -0.37
C SER A 56 7.95 0.70 0.00
N GLY A 57 8.25 -0.21 -0.91
CA GLY A 57 9.32 -1.17 -0.67
C GLY A 57 9.28 -2.41 -1.54
N ARG A 58 9.95 -3.44 -1.02
CA ARG A 58 10.05 -4.78 -1.62
C ARG A 58 9.56 -5.83 -0.64
N LEU A 59 8.68 -6.69 -1.11
CA LEU A 59 8.08 -7.77 -0.34
C LEU A 59 8.20 -9.09 -1.10
N CYS A 60 8.38 -10.19 -0.37
CA CYS A 60 8.41 -11.54 -0.92
C CYS A 60 8.01 -12.56 0.14
N GLY A 61 7.30 -13.61 -0.27
CA GLY A 61 6.98 -14.75 0.59
C GLY A 61 6.00 -14.45 1.71
N LEU A 62 5.02 -13.57 1.49
CA LEU A 62 4.09 -13.14 2.52
C LEU A 62 2.67 -12.86 1.99
N ARG A 63 1.72 -12.83 2.93
CA ARG A 63 0.36 -12.33 2.76
C ARG A 63 0.11 -11.20 3.74
N GLN A 64 -0.56 -10.15 3.30
CA GLN A 64 -1.04 -9.04 4.13
C GLN A 64 -2.56 -9.12 4.22
N GLU A 65 -3.11 -8.78 5.39
CA GLU A 65 -4.54 -8.82 5.65
C GLU A 65 -5.06 -7.45 6.06
N GLY A 66 -6.10 -7.00 5.38
CA GLY A 66 -6.89 -5.83 5.78
C GLY A 66 -8.16 -6.28 6.49
N THR A 67 -8.37 -5.78 7.72
CA THR A 67 -9.58 -6.05 8.50
C THR A 67 -10.20 -4.74 9.00
N ARG A 68 -11.51 -4.75 9.31
CA ARG A 68 -12.20 -3.58 9.86
C ARG A 68 -11.54 -3.04 11.13
N GLN A 69 -10.99 -3.90 11.96
CA GLN A 69 -10.30 -3.49 13.19
C GLN A 69 -9.01 -2.69 12.91
N ALA A 70 -8.37 -2.96 11.77
CA ALA A 70 -7.15 -2.28 11.39
C ALA A 70 -7.40 -0.90 10.76
N ALA A 71 -8.51 -0.70 10.04
CA ALA A 71 -8.74 0.51 9.25
C ALA A 71 -10.18 0.57 8.69
N ALA A 72 -11.18 0.74 9.56
CA ALA A 72 -12.59 0.57 9.20
C ALA A 72 -13.08 1.47 8.04
N ASP A 73 -12.55 2.68 7.93
CA ASP A 73 -13.00 3.70 6.94
C ASP A 73 -11.90 4.10 5.95
N ASP A 74 -10.84 3.30 5.83
CA ASP A 74 -9.76 3.63 4.91
C ASP A 74 -9.86 2.86 3.59
N LEU A 75 -9.47 3.56 2.55
CA LEU A 75 -9.17 3.01 1.23
C LEU A 75 -7.67 2.73 1.12
N PHE A 76 -7.36 1.62 0.51
CA PHE A 76 -5.99 1.21 0.19
C PHE A 76 -5.84 1.14 -1.32
N LEU A 77 -4.92 1.91 -1.88
CA LEU A 77 -4.48 1.75 -3.26
C LEU A 77 -3.15 0.99 -3.25
N GLY A 78 -3.13 -0.20 -3.82
CA GLY A 78 -1.92 -1.00 -4.01
C GLY A 78 -1.46 -0.96 -5.46
N LEU A 79 -0.24 -0.46 -5.72
CA LEU A 79 0.39 -0.40 -7.03
C LEU A 79 1.64 -1.30 -7.05
N ASN A 80 1.74 -2.18 -8.03
CA ASN A 80 2.94 -2.98 -8.27
C ASN A 80 3.89 -2.27 -9.23
N LEU A 81 5.04 -1.81 -8.74
CA LEU A 81 6.11 -1.24 -9.57
C LEU A 81 6.97 -2.31 -10.26
N ALA A 82 6.96 -3.53 -9.76
CA ALA A 82 7.58 -4.71 -10.37
C ALA A 82 7.06 -5.97 -9.70
N GLY A 83 7.01 -7.06 -10.45
CA GLY A 83 6.49 -8.35 -9.99
C GLY A 83 4.96 -8.42 -10.06
N ARG A 84 4.41 -9.46 -9.43
CA ARG A 84 2.99 -9.78 -9.46
C ARG A 84 2.47 -10.08 -8.07
N SER A 85 1.27 -9.63 -7.75
CA SER A 85 0.56 -9.97 -6.52
C SER A 85 -0.87 -10.38 -6.82
N THR A 86 -1.51 -11.08 -5.87
CA THR A 86 -2.92 -11.45 -5.94
C THR A 86 -3.66 -10.73 -4.83
N ALA A 87 -4.80 -10.15 -5.10
CA ALA A 87 -5.71 -9.62 -4.09
C ALA A 87 -7.00 -10.44 -4.06
N LEU A 88 -7.48 -10.75 -2.85
CA LEU A 88 -8.72 -11.46 -2.61
C LEU A 88 -9.61 -10.64 -1.68
N GLN A 89 -10.84 -10.35 -2.10
CA GLN A 89 -11.88 -9.74 -1.27
C GLN A 89 -13.26 -10.23 -1.74
N ARG A 90 -14.19 -10.51 -0.82
CA ARG A 90 -15.55 -10.97 -1.15
C ARG A 90 -15.57 -12.15 -2.11
N GLN A 91 -14.70 -13.15 -1.92
CA GLN A 91 -14.53 -14.33 -2.79
C GLN A 91 -14.12 -14.01 -4.23
N ARG A 92 -13.84 -12.77 -4.54
CA ARG A 92 -13.28 -12.36 -5.84
C ARG A 92 -11.77 -12.25 -5.70
N GLU A 93 -11.07 -13.00 -6.54
CA GLU A 93 -9.62 -12.92 -6.68
C GLU A 93 -9.26 -12.18 -7.95
N ILE A 94 -8.28 -11.29 -7.85
CA ILE A 94 -7.71 -10.57 -8.98
C ILE A 94 -6.20 -10.61 -8.94
N MET A 95 -5.60 -10.59 -10.12
CA MET A 95 -4.17 -10.48 -10.30
C MET A 95 -3.79 -9.02 -10.56
N ILE A 96 -2.73 -8.56 -9.92
CA ILE A 96 -2.16 -7.23 -10.07
C ILE A 96 -0.79 -7.41 -10.69
N ASP A 97 -0.67 -7.05 -11.95
CA ASP A 97 0.58 -7.18 -12.70
C ASP A 97 1.50 -5.96 -12.51
N HIS A 98 2.65 -5.98 -13.16
CA HIS A 98 3.58 -4.86 -13.19
C HIS A 98 2.91 -3.60 -13.76
N GLY A 99 2.97 -2.51 -13.02
CA GLY A 99 2.39 -1.21 -13.37
C GLY A 99 0.92 -1.07 -12.99
N ASP A 100 0.20 -2.16 -12.72
CA ASP A 100 -1.20 -2.13 -12.36
C ASP A 100 -1.40 -1.75 -10.88
N ALA A 101 -2.59 -1.22 -10.59
CA ALA A 101 -3.01 -0.93 -9.23
C ALA A 101 -4.41 -1.49 -8.93
N VAL A 102 -4.75 -1.53 -7.63
CA VAL A 102 -6.07 -1.93 -7.15
C VAL A 102 -6.49 -1.08 -5.97
N PHE A 103 -7.77 -0.74 -5.90
CA PHE A 103 -8.41 -0.23 -4.69
C PHE A 103 -8.96 -1.38 -3.85
N LEU A 104 -8.69 -1.33 -2.54
CA LEU A 104 -9.22 -2.23 -1.53
C LEU A 104 -9.81 -1.42 -0.37
N SER A 105 -10.85 -1.94 0.27
CA SER A 105 -11.51 -1.26 1.40
C SER A 105 -11.93 -2.25 2.47
N CYS A 106 -11.53 -2.01 3.71
CA CYS A 106 -11.98 -2.81 4.83
C CYS A 106 -13.48 -2.64 5.15
N ALA A 107 -14.11 -1.55 4.70
CA ALA A 107 -15.56 -1.36 4.80
C ALA A 107 -16.33 -2.40 3.98
N GLU A 108 -15.75 -2.84 2.87
CA GLU A 108 -16.30 -3.85 1.98
C GLU A 108 -16.08 -5.30 2.43
N GLY A 109 -15.52 -5.50 3.61
CA GLY A 109 -15.11 -6.78 4.17
C GLY A 109 -13.61 -6.96 4.22
N PRO A 110 -13.13 -8.05 4.86
CA PRO A 110 -11.69 -8.33 4.91
C PRO A 110 -11.14 -8.59 3.51
N PHE A 111 -9.88 -8.21 3.31
CA PHE A 111 -9.14 -8.52 2.10
C PHE A 111 -7.76 -9.08 2.40
N THR A 112 -7.19 -9.78 1.44
CA THR A 112 -5.80 -10.23 1.50
C THR A 112 -5.05 -9.81 0.26
N ILE A 113 -3.75 -9.52 0.42
CA ILE A 113 -2.81 -9.34 -0.69
C ILE A 113 -1.67 -10.33 -0.52
N THR A 114 -1.50 -11.23 -1.49
CA THR A 114 -0.50 -12.31 -1.46
C THR A 114 0.64 -12.02 -2.43
N ARG A 115 1.88 -12.16 -1.95
CA ARG A 115 3.12 -11.91 -2.72
C ARG A 115 4.08 -13.08 -2.56
N PRO A 116 3.89 -14.16 -3.33
CA PRO A 116 4.72 -15.37 -3.22
C PRO A 116 6.13 -15.18 -3.80
N THR A 117 6.30 -14.24 -4.70
CA THR A 117 7.55 -13.88 -5.39
C THR A 117 7.92 -12.42 -5.08
N PRO A 118 9.16 -11.98 -5.40
CA PRO A 118 9.56 -10.60 -5.16
C PRO A 118 8.67 -9.59 -5.89
N VAL A 119 8.14 -8.64 -5.13
CA VAL A 119 7.34 -7.52 -5.64
C VAL A 119 7.92 -6.21 -5.12
N ARG A 120 8.09 -5.22 -5.99
CA ARG A 120 8.30 -3.83 -5.62
C ARG A 120 6.96 -3.10 -5.72
N PHE A 121 6.57 -2.40 -4.67
CA PHE A 121 5.22 -1.84 -4.57
C PHE A 121 5.20 -0.46 -3.93
N ILE A 122 4.10 0.23 -4.19
CA ILE A 122 3.62 1.39 -3.44
C ILE A 122 2.23 1.05 -2.90
N GLY A 123 2.02 1.27 -1.60
CA GLY A 123 0.71 1.22 -0.97
C GLY A 123 0.34 2.61 -0.45
N LEU A 124 -0.85 3.08 -0.79
CA LEU A 124 -1.42 4.31 -0.25
C LEU A 124 -2.59 3.95 0.66
N ARG A 125 -2.66 4.63 1.78
CA ARG A 125 -3.78 4.55 2.72
C ARG A 125 -4.41 5.94 2.84
N VAL A 126 -5.69 6.05 2.54
CA VAL A 126 -6.42 7.32 2.56
C VAL A 126 -7.79 7.12 3.19
N PRO A 127 -8.23 7.95 4.14
CA PRO A 127 -9.58 7.90 4.66
C PRO A 127 -10.60 8.10 3.53
N ARG A 128 -11.61 7.21 3.45
CA ARG A 128 -12.67 7.27 2.42
C ARG A 128 -13.31 8.66 2.35
N ARG A 129 -13.57 9.28 3.51
CA ARG A 129 -14.16 10.62 3.60
C ARG A 129 -13.36 11.70 2.88
N THR A 130 -12.06 11.52 2.73
CA THR A 130 -11.18 12.48 2.05
C THR A 130 -11.29 12.38 0.53
N LEU A 131 -11.50 11.16 0.01
CA LEU A 131 -11.67 10.93 -1.43
C LEU A 131 -13.11 11.04 -1.91
N ALA A 132 -14.09 10.84 -1.04
CA ALA A 132 -15.52 10.87 -1.40
C ALA A 132 -15.97 12.15 -2.15
N PRO A 133 -15.49 13.36 -1.83
CA PRO A 133 -15.82 14.56 -2.59
C PRO A 133 -15.18 14.62 -3.98
N LEU A 134 -14.08 13.88 -4.20
CA LEU A 134 -13.28 13.95 -5.42
C LEU A 134 -13.61 12.83 -6.42
N VAL A 135 -14.18 11.72 -5.94
CA VAL A 135 -14.46 10.54 -6.76
C VAL A 135 -15.93 10.16 -6.64
N ALA A 136 -16.68 10.34 -7.73
CA ALA A 136 -18.06 9.88 -7.77
C ALA A 136 -18.12 8.35 -7.74
N GLY A 137 -18.94 7.79 -6.84
CA GLY A 137 -19.20 6.35 -6.79
C GLY A 137 -18.01 5.50 -6.34
N LEU A 138 -17.31 5.91 -5.28
CA LEU A 138 -16.19 5.18 -4.67
C LEU A 138 -16.48 3.69 -4.34
N ASP A 139 -17.75 3.29 -4.33
CA ASP A 139 -18.16 1.89 -4.12
C ASP A 139 -17.94 1.01 -5.38
N GLY A 140 -17.80 1.63 -6.56
CA GLY A 140 -17.57 0.96 -7.83
C GLY A 140 -16.14 0.48 -8.10
N PRO A 141 -15.09 1.25 -7.73
CA PRO A 141 -13.71 0.92 -8.07
C PRO A 141 -13.06 -0.13 -7.17
N VAL A 142 -13.66 -0.50 -6.02
CA VAL A 142 -13.09 -1.53 -5.11
C VAL A 142 -13.02 -2.88 -5.83
N MET A 143 -11.87 -3.55 -5.73
CA MET A 143 -11.55 -4.81 -6.43
C MET A 143 -11.59 -4.71 -7.96
N ARG A 144 -11.37 -3.51 -8.53
CA ARG A 144 -11.06 -3.34 -9.96
C ARG A 144 -9.58 -3.10 -10.13
N VAL A 145 -9.00 -3.78 -11.11
CA VAL A 145 -7.65 -3.46 -11.57
C VAL A 145 -7.69 -2.13 -12.31
N ILE A 146 -6.82 -1.22 -11.91
CA ILE A 146 -6.53 0.01 -12.64
C ILE A 146 -5.33 -0.31 -13.52
N PRO A 147 -5.50 -0.33 -14.86
CA PRO A 147 -4.43 -0.71 -15.77
C PRO A 147 -3.26 0.29 -15.72
N SER A 148 -2.07 -0.24 -15.92
CA SER A 148 -0.82 0.54 -16.02
C SER A 148 -0.87 1.66 -17.05
N GLU A 149 -1.73 1.54 -18.07
CA GLU A 149 -1.92 2.53 -19.13
C GLU A 149 -2.68 3.78 -18.69
N THR A 150 -3.34 3.75 -17.53
CA THR A 150 -4.09 4.88 -16.98
C THR A 150 -3.16 6.06 -16.69
N ASP A 151 -3.41 7.21 -17.31
CA ASP A 151 -2.51 8.38 -17.19
C ASP A 151 -2.40 8.92 -15.77
N GLY A 152 -3.52 8.95 -15.02
CA GLY A 152 -3.53 9.32 -13.60
C GLY A 152 -2.64 8.40 -12.77
N LEU A 153 -2.69 7.09 -13.00
CA LEU A 153 -1.85 6.11 -12.31
C LEU A 153 -0.36 6.28 -12.65
N LYS A 154 -0.03 6.52 -13.92
CA LYS A 154 1.36 6.81 -14.34
C LYS A 154 1.90 8.06 -13.66
N LEU A 155 1.09 9.11 -13.57
CA LEU A 155 1.48 10.36 -12.92
C LEU A 155 1.67 10.16 -11.42
N LEU A 156 0.72 9.47 -10.76
CA LEU A 156 0.80 9.11 -9.35
C LEU A 156 2.06 8.31 -9.03
N ALA A 157 2.37 7.28 -9.83
CA ALA A 157 3.56 6.45 -9.65
C ALA A 157 4.86 7.25 -9.74
N LYS A 158 4.98 8.14 -10.74
CA LYS A 158 6.14 9.02 -10.93
C LYS A 158 6.28 10.02 -9.78
N TYR A 159 5.15 10.63 -9.37
CA TYR A 159 5.12 11.59 -8.28
C TYR A 159 5.61 10.96 -6.96
N ILE A 160 5.06 9.80 -6.59
CA ILE A 160 5.48 9.10 -5.38
C ILE A 160 6.94 8.63 -5.48
N GLY A 161 7.38 8.14 -6.64
CA GLY A 161 8.77 7.77 -6.87
C GLY A 161 9.71 8.93 -6.56
N ALA A 162 9.45 10.13 -7.11
CA ALA A 162 10.24 11.33 -6.85
C ALA A 162 10.25 11.74 -5.37
N LEU A 163 9.11 11.61 -4.66
CA LEU A 163 9.03 11.90 -3.23
C LEU A 163 9.87 10.94 -2.39
N VAL A 164 9.80 9.65 -2.69
CA VAL A 164 10.53 8.59 -1.98
C VAL A 164 12.04 8.77 -2.17
N ASP A 165 12.48 9.09 -3.37
CA ASP A 165 13.89 9.26 -3.71
C ASP A 165 14.49 10.55 -3.12
N SER A 166 13.72 11.63 -3.10
CA SER A 166 14.19 12.95 -2.63
C SER A 166 14.25 13.11 -1.12
N GLN A 167 13.66 12.17 -0.35
CA GLN A 167 13.47 12.31 1.10
C GLN A 167 12.77 13.63 1.52
N ALA A 168 12.01 14.25 0.61
CA ALA A 168 11.41 15.57 0.77
C ALA A 168 10.30 15.64 1.86
N LEU A 169 9.84 14.49 2.38
CA LEU A 169 8.74 14.40 3.35
C LEU A 169 9.17 14.72 4.80
N VAL A 170 10.03 15.70 4.99
CA VAL A 170 10.59 16.04 6.31
C VAL A 170 9.82 17.16 7.00
N SER A 171 9.26 18.14 6.26
CA SER A 171 8.54 19.25 6.85
C SER A 171 7.02 19.03 6.89
N THR A 172 6.36 19.62 7.91
CA THR A 172 4.90 19.54 8.07
C THR A 172 4.16 20.21 6.92
N GLU A 173 4.68 21.31 6.43
CA GLU A 173 4.09 22.10 5.36
C GLU A 173 4.14 21.34 4.03
N VAL A 174 5.30 20.81 3.65
CA VAL A 174 5.46 19.96 2.47
C VAL A 174 4.57 18.73 2.55
N SER A 175 4.46 18.10 3.72
CA SER A 175 3.64 16.90 3.90
C SER A 175 2.14 17.16 3.73
N ARG A 176 1.63 18.36 4.10
CA ARG A 176 0.23 18.74 3.84
C ARG A 176 -0.03 18.94 2.34
N LEU A 177 0.89 19.63 1.66
CA LEU A 177 0.79 19.84 0.21
C LEU A 177 0.85 18.50 -0.53
N VAL A 178 1.78 17.63 -0.16
CA VAL A 178 1.90 16.28 -0.75
C VAL A 178 0.61 15.46 -0.52
N ALA A 179 0.02 15.51 0.67
CA ALA A 179 -1.23 14.80 0.94
C ALA A 179 -2.37 15.29 0.03
N ALA A 180 -2.51 16.60 -0.19
CA ALA A 180 -3.49 17.15 -1.10
C ALA A 180 -3.26 16.67 -2.55
N HIS A 181 -2.03 16.78 -3.05
CA HIS A 181 -1.68 16.27 -4.39
C HIS A 181 -1.95 14.77 -4.55
N LEU A 182 -1.69 13.96 -3.51
CA LEU A 182 -1.99 12.53 -3.55
C LEU A 182 -3.51 12.28 -3.70
N HIS A 183 -4.35 13.03 -2.99
CA HIS A 183 -5.80 12.90 -3.10
C HIS A 183 -6.28 13.22 -4.52
N ASP A 184 -5.79 14.32 -5.11
CA ASP A 184 -6.12 14.70 -6.49
C ASP A 184 -5.66 13.66 -7.52
N LEU A 185 -4.42 13.16 -7.38
CA LEU A 185 -3.87 12.16 -8.30
C LEU A 185 -4.57 10.79 -8.17
N ILE A 186 -4.97 10.40 -6.96
CA ILE A 186 -5.77 9.19 -6.74
C ILE A 186 -7.14 9.33 -7.39
N ALA A 187 -7.74 10.52 -7.33
CA ALA A 187 -9.04 10.77 -7.96
C ALA A 187 -8.99 10.71 -9.50
N LEU A 188 -7.84 10.96 -10.09
CA LEU A 188 -7.60 10.85 -11.54
C LEU A 188 -7.22 9.43 -12.00
N SER A 189 -6.97 8.50 -11.06
CA SER A 189 -6.58 7.12 -11.34
C SER A 189 -7.81 6.21 -11.37
#